data_28c44210b61892429005a04d5caed49e
#
_entry.id   28c44210b61892429005a04d5caed49e
#
_cell.length_a   1.000
_cell.length_b   1.000
_cell.length_c   1.000
_cell.angle_alpha   90.00
_cell.angle_beta   90.00
_cell.angle_gamma   90.00
#
_symmetry.space_group_name_H-M   'P 1'
#
loop_
_entity.id
_entity.type
_entity.pdbx_description
1 polymer ?
#
loop_
_entity_poly.entity_id
_entity_poly.type
_entity_poly.pdbx_seq_one_letter_code
_entity_poly.pdbx_strand_id
1 'polypeptide(L)'
;GDWYRETGSGMGATLNVAVGMNAYAMTDRATWISFGNKLGFKVLFDNDQELFNQYGIILVNPSRHPHVNAKDGQIFIDWMLGKKGQTAIANYTLDGQQLFFPNAN
;
A
#
# COMPACT_ATOMS: atom_id res chain seq x y z
N GLY A 1 -16.22 -19.98 -6.23
CA GLY A 1 -17.32 -20.12 -7.19
C GLY A 1 -17.04 -19.33 -8.46
N ASP A 2 -17.91 -19.41 -9.41
CA ASP A 2 -17.72 -18.80 -10.73
C ASP A 2 -17.72 -17.26 -10.71
N TRP A 3 -18.17 -16.70 -9.62
CA TRP A 3 -18.23 -15.23 -9.43
C TRP A 3 -16.89 -14.64 -8.98
N TYR A 4 -15.97 -15.45 -8.48
CA TYR A 4 -14.68 -15.00 -7.95
C TYR A 4 -13.58 -15.14 -9.00
N ARG A 5 -12.71 -14.13 -9.07
CA ARG A 5 -11.56 -14.11 -9.97
C ARG A 5 -10.31 -13.70 -9.23
N GLU A 6 -9.22 -14.39 -9.50
CA GLU A 6 -7.88 -14.03 -9.05
C GLU A 6 -7.07 -13.57 -10.27
N THR A 7 -6.50 -12.38 -10.18
CA THR A 7 -5.75 -11.82 -11.31
C THR A 7 -4.29 -12.27 -11.33
N GLY A 8 -3.75 -12.65 -10.17
CA GLY A 8 -2.32 -12.94 -10.04
C GLY A 8 -1.44 -11.73 -10.32
N SER A 9 -1.97 -10.52 -10.23
CA SER A 9 -1.32 -9.26 -10.60
C SER A 9 -1.34 -8.27 -9.45
N GLY A 10 -0.55 -7.20 -9.56
CA GLY A 10 -0.58 -6.11 -8.59
C GLY A 10 -1.91 -5.36 -8.60
N MET A 11 -2.07 -4.44 -7.63
CA MET A 11 -3.37 -3.80 -7.38
C MET A 11 -3.84 -2.93 -8.55
N GLY A 12 -2.94 -2.18 -9.18
CA GLY A 12 -3.32 -1.35 -10.33
C GLY A 12 -3.85 -2.16 -11.51
N ALA A 13 -3.17 -3.26 -11.84
CA ALA A 13 -3.61 -4.16 -12.90
C ALA A 13 -4.93 -4.83 -12.54
N THR A 14 -5.10 -5.23 -11.29
CA THR A 14 -6.35 -5.83 -10.79
C THR A 14 -7.52 -4.85 -10.91
N LEU A 15 -7.31 -3.58 -10.58
CA LEU A 15 -8.34 -2.56 -10.76
C LEU A 15 -8.74 -2.40 -12.23
N ASN A 16 -7.77 -2.42 -13.15
CA ASN A 16 -8.09 -2.36 -14.59
C ASN A 16 -8.95 -3.55 -15.04
N VAL A 17 -8.63 -4.75 -14.56
CA VAL A 17 -9.44 -5.94 -14.84
C VAL A 17 -10.86 -5.77 -14.29
N ALA A 18 -10.97 -5.34 -13.03
CA ALA A 18 -12.28 -5.15 -12.39
C ALA A 18 -13.14 -4.13 -13.13
N VAL A 19 -12.57 -3.01 -13.53
CA VAL A 19 -13.29 -1.99 -14.31
C VAL A 19 -13.71 -2.55 -15.66
N GLY A 20 -12.84 -3.26 -16.37
CA GLY A 20 -13.16 -3.88 -17.65
C GLY A 20 -14.27 -4.93 -17.57
N MET A 21 -14.38 -5.61 -16.44
CA MET A 21 -15.43 -6.62 -16.19
C MET A 21 -16.68 -6.04 -15.53
N ASN A 22 -16.68 -4.78 -15.18
CA ASN A 22 -17.74 -4.15 -14.36
C ASN A 22 -17.97 -4.91 -13.04
N ALA A 23 -16.87 -5.27 -12.38
CA ALA A 23 -16.86 -6.12 -11.19
C ALA A 23 -16.60 -5.31 -9.92
N TYR A 24 -16.90 -5.89 -8.77
CA TYR A 24 -16.45 -5.37 -7.49
C TYR A 24 -14.99 -5.76 -7.26
N ALA A 25 -14.23 -4.89 -6.61
CA ALA A 25 -12.85 -5.18 -6.23
C ALA A 25 -12.53 -4.58 -4.86
N MET A 26 -11.60 -5.23 -4.15
CA MET A 26 -10.97 -4.64 -2.97
C MET A 26 -9.65 -4.02 -3.41
N THR A 27 -9.33 -2.84 -2.89
CA THR A 27 -8.13 -2.10 -3.26
C THR A 27 -7.52 -1.40 -2.06
N ASP A 28 -6.22 -1.18 -2.10
CA ASP A 28 -5.59 -0.23 -1.19
C ASP A 28 -5.91 1.21 -1.59
N ARG A 29 -5.86 2.10 -0.60
CA ARG A 29 -6.23 3.51 -0.78
C ARG A 29 -5.34 4.24 -1.77
N ALA A 30 -4.02 4.06 -1.65
CA ALA A 30 -3.07 4.79 -2.50
C ALA A 30 -3.23 4.44 -3.98
N THR A 31 -3.38 3.16 -4.29
CA THR A 31 -3.59 2.71 -5.67
C THR A 31 -4.91 3.26 -6.22
N TRP A 32 -5.98 3.23 -5.44
CA TRP A 32 -7.26 3.79 -5.86
C TRP A 32 -7.17 5.30 -6.15
N ILE A 33 -6.54 6.07 -5.28
CA ILE A 33 -6.40 7.53 -5.45
C ILE A 33 -5.62 7.86 -6.73
N SER A 34 -4.56 7.10 -7.02
CA SER A 34 -3.73 7.31 -8.22
C SER A 34 -4.31 6.68 -9.49
N PHE A 35 -5.35 5.87 -9.36
CA PHE A 35 -5.93 5.13 -10.48
C PHE A 35 -6.71 6.05 -11.41
N GLY A 36 -6.30 6.12 -12.67
CA GLY A 36 -6.90 7.02 -13.67
C GLY A 36 -8.13 6.49 -14.39
N ASN A 37 -8.26 5.17 -14.51
CA ASN A 37 -9.28 4.52 -15.34
C ASN A 37 -10.53 4.14 -14.53
N LYS A 38 -11.08 5.10 -13.79
CA LYS A 38 -12.19 4.81 -12.87
C LYS A 38 -13.55 4.55 -13.56
N LEU A 39 -13.79 5.16 -14.70
CA LEU A 39 -15.00 4.96 -15.52
C LEU A 39 -16.33 4.96 -14.71
N GLY A 40 -16.43 5.86 -13.73
CA GLY A 40 -17.63 5.93 -12.88
C GLY A 40 -17.61 5.00 -11.66
N PHE A 41 -16.57 4.17 -11.51
CA PHE A 41 -16.37 3.38 -10.29
C PHE A 41 -16.14 4.29 -9.10
N LYS A 42 -16.59 3.88 -7.94
CA LYS A 42 -16.48 4.63 -6.70
C LYS A 42 -16.27 3.69 -5.52
N VAL A 43 -15.74 4.23 -4.44
CA VAL A 43 -15.64 3.50 -3.18
C VAL A 43 -17.03 3.30 -2.61
N LEU A 44 -17.40 2.06 -2.36
CA LEU A 44 -18.69 1.69 -1.77
C LEU A 44 -18.61 1.50 -0.26
N PHE A 45 -17.43 1.09 0.24
CA PHE A 45 -17.24 0.77 1.63
C PHE A 45 -15.76 0.99 2.01
N ASP A 46 -15.52 1.69 3.11
CA ASP A 46 -14.18 1.94 3.64
C ASP A 46 -14.21 2.17 5.17
N ASN A 47 -13.06 2.46 5.74
CA ASN A 47 -12.91 2.83 7.16
C ASN A 47 -13.36 1.76 8.16
N ASP A 48 -13.32 0.49 7.79
CA ASP A 48 -13.59 -0.61 8.70
C ASP A 48 -12.28 -1.19 9.23
N GLN A 49 -12.28 -1.61 10.50
CA GLN A 49 -11.11 -2.20 11.13
C GLN A 49 -10.64 -3.48 10.43
N GLU A 50 -11.57 -4.24 9.87
CA GLU A 50 -11.24 -5.45 9.10
C GLU A 50 -10.51 -5.15 7.78
N LEU A 51 -10.57 -3.90 7.31
CA LEU A 51 -9.85 -3.45 6.12
C LEU A 51 -8.47 -2.87 6.44
N PHE A 52 -8.04 -2.94 7.70
CA PHE A 52 -6.76 -2.38 8.12
C PHE A 52 -5.60 -3.08 7.41
N ASN A 53 -4.77 -2.29 6.72
CA ASN A 53 -3.64 -2.77 5.93
C ASN A 53 -2.34 -2.23 6.49
N GLN A 54 -1.77 -2.93 7.47
CA GLN A 54 -0.53 -2.53 8.12
C GLN A 54 0.68 -2.84 7.25
N TYR A 55 1.53 -1.84 7.03
CA TYR A 55 2.82 -2.03 6.37
C TYR A 55 3.90 -2.35 7.39
N GLY A 56 4.84 -3.18 6.98
CA GLY A 56 6.01 -3.49 7.77
C GLY A 56 7.30 -3.17 7.01
N ILE A 57 8.36 -2.91 7.76
CA ILE A 57 9.70 -2.78 7.22
C ILE A 57 10.62 -3.76 7.95
N ILE A 58 11.40 -4.54 7.20
CA ILE A 58 12.17 -5.66 7.75
C ILE A 58 13.59 -5.60 7.22
N LEU A 59 14.56 -5.74 8.11
CA LEU A 59 15.94 -5.93 7.72
C LEU A 59 16.15 -7.38 7.28
N VAL A 60 16.71 -7.56 6.10
CA VAL A 60 17.12 -8.89 5.63
C VAL A 60 18.20 -9.45 6.57
N ASN A 61 18.04 -10.69 6.97
CA ASN A 61 18.92 -11.33 7.96
C ASN A 61 20.37 -11.43 7.44
N PRO A 62 21.33 -10.68 8.02
CA PRO A 62 22.71 -10.69 7.55
C PRO A 62 23.43 -12.02 7.80
N SER A 63 22.96 -12.83 8.74
CA SER A 63 23.55 -14.15 8.98
C SER A 63 23.27 -15.13 7.83
N ARG A 64 22.13 -14.96 7.16
CA ARG A 64 21.76 -15.77 5.99
C ARG A 64 22.18 -15.12 4.67
N HIS A 65 22.31 -13.82 4.68
CA HIS A 65 22.59 -13.01 3.49
C HIS A 65 23.75 -12.03 3.80
N PRO A 66 25.00 -12.55 3.90
CA PRO A 66 26.13 -11.73 4.37
C PRO A 66 26.49 -10.57 3.44
N HIS A 67 25.98 -10.56 2.20
CA HIS A 67 26.21 -9.47 1.24
C HIS A 67 25.35 -8.23 1.51
N VAL A 68 24.36 -8.30 2.40
CA VAL A 68 23.48 -7.15 2.66
C VAL A 68 24.20 -6.11 3.52
N ASN A 69 23.94 -4.84 3.27
CA ASN A 69 24.41 -3.74 4.09
C ASN A 69 23.47 -3.56 5.29
N ALA A 70 23.70 -4.39 6.34
CA ALA A 70 22.85 -4.39 7.53
C ALA A 70 22.91 -3.08 8.30
N LYS A 71 24.08 -2.42 8.32
CA LYS A 71 24.26 -1.15 9.02
C LYS A 71 23.40 -0.05 8.40
N ASP A 72 23.47 0.14 7.10
CA ASP A 72 22.69 1.17 6.41
C ASP A 72 21.21 0.79 6.36
N GLY A 73 20.90 -0.49 6.24
CA GLY A 73 19.53 -0.95 6.31
C GLY A 73 18.86 -0.62 7.65
N GLN A 74 19.59 -0.79 8.76
CA GLN A 74 19.06 -0.44 10.08
C GLN A 74 18.89 1.08 10.24
N ILE A 75 19.84 1.88 9.72
CA ILE A 75 19.72 3.34 9.72
C ILE A 75 18.45 3.77 8.97
N PHE A 76 18.18 3.17 7.82
CA PHE A 76 16.97 3.45 7.04
C PHE A 76 15.69 3.09 7.81
N ILE A 77 15.65 1.91 8.43
CA ILE A 77 14.51 1.49 9.27
C ILE A 77 14.29 2.48 10.41
N ASP A 78 15.35 2.84 11.13
CA ASP A 78 15.27 3.78 12.25
C ASP A 78 14.73 5.15 11.79
N TRP A 79 15.16 5.61 10.63
CA TRP A 79 14.66 6.85 10.05
C TRP A 79 13.17 6.74 9.69
N MET A 80 12.76 5.65 9.05
CA MET A 80 11.36 5.43 8.67
C MET A 80 10.43 5.41 9.88
N LEU A 81 10.87 4.79 10.98
CA LEU A 81 10.08 4.70 12.22
C LEU A 81 10.21 5.93 13.10
N GLY A 82 11.19 6.78 12.84
CA GLY A 82 11.44 8.00 13.60
C GLY A 82 10.50 9.14 13.20
N LYS A 83 10.59 10.23 13.94
CA LYS A 83 9.71 11.40 13.76
C LYS A 83 9.76 11.97 12.34
N LYS A 84 10.95 12.11 11.77
CA LYS A 84 11.11 12.66 10.41
C LYS A 84 10.49 11.77 9.34
N GLY A 85 10.75 10.48 9.41
CA GLY A 85 10.18 9.51 8.46
C GLY A 85 8.67 9.43 8.57
N GLN A 86 8.14 9.35 9.78
CA GLN A 86 6.70 9.30 10.03
C GLN A 86 6.00 10.58 9.56
N THR A 87 6.62 11.74 9.76
CA THR A 87 6.11 13.02 9.27
C THR A 87 6.12 13.06 7.73
N ALA A 88 7.19 12.58 7.11
CA ALA A 88 7.28 12.53 5.64
C ALA A 88 6.18 11.64 5.05
N ILE A 89 5.91 10.49 5.66
CA ILE A 89 4.83 9.60 5.24
C ILE A 89 3.46 10.28 5.37
N ALA A 90 3.21 10.93 6.51
CA ALA A 90 1.94 11.62 6.74
C ALA A 90 1.72 12.79 5.78
N ASN A 91 2.78 13.49 5.41
CA ASN A 91 2.71 14.68 4.55
C ASN A 91 2.65 14.35 3.06
N TYR A 92 2.87 13.12 2.67
CA TYR A 92 2.77 12.74 1.27
C TYR A 92 1.30 12.69 0.85
N THR A 93 0.95 13.54 -0.10
CA THR A 93 -0.43 13.64 -0.60
C THR A 93 -0.44 13.55 -2.13
N LEU A 94 -1.56 13.13 -2.67
CA LEU A 94 -1.84 13.16 -4.10
C LEU A 94 -3.25 13.72 -4.29
N ASP A 95 -3.38 14.73 -5.14
CA ASP A 95 -4.65 15.43 -5.37
C ASP A 95 -5.29 15.91 -4.06
N GLY A 96 -4.47 16.40 -3.13
CA GLY A 96 -4.92 16.87 -1.82
C GLY A 96 -5.32 15.78 -0.84
N GLN A 97 -5.14 14.51 -1.18
CA GLN A 97 -5.52 13.37 -0.35
C GLN A 97 -4.30 12.68 0.26
N GLN A 98 -4.36 12.41 1.56
CA GLN A 98 -3.34 11.63 2.26
C GLN A 98 -3.45 10.17 1.86
N LEU A 99 -2.31 9.54 1.50
CA LEU A 99 -2.28 8.16 1.03
C LEU A 99 -1.99 7.15 2.13
N PHE A 100 -1.12 7.50 3.06
CA PHE A 100 -0.64 6.62 4.12
C PHE A 100 -0.77 7.29 5.48
N PHE A 101 -1.05 6.51 6.50
CA PHE A 101 -1.32 6.99 7.86
C PHE A 101 -0.29 6.36 8.80
N PRO A 102 0.82 7.06 9.13
CA PRO A 102 1.87 6.48 9.96
C PRO A 102 1.37 6.22 11.39
N ASN A 103 1.78 5.10 11.95
CA ASN A 103 1.39 4.68 13.29
C ASN A 103 2.53 4.00 14.06
N ALA A 104 3.78 4.22 13.68
CA ALA A 104 4.92 3.73 14.42
C ALA A 104 5.03 4.45 15.77
N ASN A 105 5.39 3.70 16.79
CA ASN A 105 5.57 4.21 18.14
C ASN A 105 7.04 4.54 18.44
#